data_86bbd340d913b5d4aa6e4665d7ba0394
#
_entry.id   86bbd340d913b5d4aa6e4665d7ba0394
#
_cell.length_a   1.000
_cell.length_b   1.000
_cell.length_c   1.000
_cell.angle_alpha   90.00
_cell.angle_beta   90.00
_cell.angle_gamma   90.00
#
_symmetry.space_group_name_H-M   'P 1'
#
loop_
_entity.id
_entity.type
_entity.pdbx_description
1 polymer ?
#
loop_
_entity_poly.entity_id
_entity_poly.type
_entity_poly.pdbx_seq_one_letter_code
_entity_poly.pdbx_strand_id
1 'polypeptide(L)'
;MISKDSNIPENRLTPFISVIIVNYNGRRFLEKCLASLLKQNYPTHGFEIIVVDNGSSDDSVEYMRLNWPFVRVIDAKKNLGFAAGNNLGFKHAKGEFYALLNNDTEVPSNWISALVQQILESKSIGLVTCKILFHGEKETINSAGLQLLADGRGSDRGFREKDLGQYDQKEDVFGACGASVLIRKEMLEEIGDFDERLFMYYEDLDLSWRAKLMNWRCVYTPETFVLHIHCGSSGEWSEFFRFHVERNRALVSIKNAPPSMALKCLAIVVLKSCLSIINGTVANFTKKKKTYSVATYFNVLCSLLFNLPSFIKSRLIIQKNKKTTNSSIKKWLQKNTNSRKTQLPELRRCA
;
A
#
# COMPACT_ATOMS: atom_id res chain seq x y z
N MET A 1 -9.58 -14.31 43.99
CA MET A 1 -8.38 -15.05 43.55
C MET A 1 -8.11 -14.69 42.10
N ILE A 2 -7.15 -13.81 41.91
CA ILE A 2 -6.71 -13.29 40.61
C ILE A 2 -5.63 -14.24 40.11
N SER A 3 -5.91 -14.99 39.04
CA SER A 3 -4.88 -15.82 38.41
C SER A 3 -4.04 -14.93 37.49
N LYS A 4 -2.79 -14.77 37.90
CA LYS A 4 -1.65 -14.39 37.08
C LYS A 4 -1.41 -15.44 35.98
N ASP A 5 -0.94 -14.99 34.87
CA ASP A 5 0.33 -15.32 34.23
C ASP A 5 0.19 -15.23 32.72
N SER A 6 0.45 -14.04 32.20
CA SER A 6 0.99 -13.89 30.85
C SER A 6 2.51 -13.84 30.98
N ASN A 7 3.16 -15.00 31.08
CA ASN A 7 4.60 -15.16 30.98
C ASN A 7 5.03 -14.92 29.52
N ILE A 8 5.30 -13.69 29.18
CA ILE A 8 6.20 -13.36 28.07
C ILE A 8 7.61 -13.62 28.63
N PRO A 9 8.41 -14.49 28.03
CA PRO A 9 9.77 -14.70 28.51
C PRO A 9 10.56 -13.40 28.35
N GLU A 10 11.03 -12.85 29.46
CA GLU A 10 11.80 -11.59 29.59
C GLU A 10 13.13 -11.54 28.81
N ASN A 11 13.43 -12.50 27.97
CA ASN A 11 14.73 -12.63 27.30
C ASN A 11 14.64 -12.65 25.75
N ARG A 12 13.55 -12.17 25.14
CA ARG A 12 13.57 -11.81 23.72
C ARG A 12 13.97 -10.34 23.64
N LEU A 13 15.19 -10.06 23.16
CA LEU A 13 15.61 -8.74 22.73
C LEU A 13 14.47 -8.11 21.94
N THR A 14 13.93 -7.01 22.43
CA THR A 14 12.87 -6.24 21.77
C THR A 14 13.42 -5.79 20.43
N PRO A 15 12.86 -6.22 19.28
CA PRO A 15 13.43 -5.85 17.99
C PRO A 15 13.35 -4.36 17.75
N PHE A 16 14.35 -3.81 17.08
CA PHE A 16 14.38 -2.39 16.75
C PHE A 16 13.56 -2.11 15.49
N ILE A 17 12.64 -1.14 15.57
CA ILE A 17 11.69 -0.78 14.53
C ILE A 17 12.04 0.58 13.94
N SER A 18 12.09 0.70 12.60
CA SER A 18 12.11 2.00 11.95
C SER A 18 10.71 2.32 11.42
N VAL A 19 10.05 3.31 12.01
CA VAL A 19 8.79 3.86 11.50
C VAL A 19 9.14 4.84 10.39
N ILE A 20 8.63 4.60 9.18
CA ILE A 20 8.94 5.39 7.98
C ILE A 20 7.66 6.06 7.49
N ILE A 21 7.71 7.36 7.34
CA ILE A 21 6.61 8.21 6.91
C ILE A 21 7.08 9.03 5.71
N VAL A 22 6.37 8.96 4.59
CA VAL A 22 6.60 9.84 3.44
C VAL A 22 5.65 11.02 3.54
N ASN A 23 6.21 12.24 3.54
CA ASN A 23 5.44 13.49 3.59
C ASN A 23 5.57 14.27 2.28
N TYR A 24 4.47 14.77 1.75
CA TYR A 24 4.45 15.71 0.64
C TYR A 24 3.31 16.73 0.82
N ASN A 25 3.65 17.98 1.10
CA ASN A 25 2.69 19.07 1.40
C ASN A 25 1.66 18.67 2.46
N GLY A 26 2.11 17.93 3.48
CA GLY A 26 1.25 17.31 4.48
C GLY A 26 1.35 17.95 5.87
N ARG A 27 1.90 19.17 5.99
CA ARG A 27 2.09 19.89 7.27
C ARG A 27 0.90 19.75 8.22
N ARG A 28 -0.30 19.90 7.71
CA ARG A 28 -1.56 19.86 8.49
C ARG A 28 -1.86 18.50 9.17
N PHE A 29 -1.22 17.43 8.72
CA PHE A 29 -1.45 16.08 9.24
C PHE A 29 -0.37 15.64 10.24
N LEU A 30 0.86 16.20 10.11
CA LEU A 30 2.04 15.72 10.82
C LEU A 30 1.88 15.73 12.34
N GLU A 31 1.23 16.77 12.91
CA GLU A 31 1.07 16.88 14.34
C GLU A 31 0.34 15.69 14.95
N LYS A 32 -0.81 15.32 14.41
CA LYS A 32 -1.62 14.21 14.91
C LYS A 32 -0.94 12.88 14.69
N CYS A 33 -0.36 12.68 13.51
CA CYS A 33 0.36 11.47 13.18
C CYS A 33 1.53 11.25 14.15
N LEU A 34 2.43 12.23 14.29
CA LEU A 34 3.60 12.13 15.16
C LEU A 34 3.24 12.05 16.64
N ALA A 35 2.24 12.82 17.10
CA ALA A 35 1.76 12.74 18.48
C ALA A 35 1.17 11.37 18.83
N SER A 36 0.55 10.67 17.88
CA SER A 36 0.05 9.31 18.09
C SER A 36 1.16 8.29 18.26
N LEU A 37 2.28 8.48 17.55
CA LEU A 37 3.47 7.63 17.68
C LEU A 37 4.20 7.82 19.01
N LEU A 38 4.15 8.99 19.64
CA LEU A 38 4.74 9.18 20.97
C LEU A 38 3.99 8.44 22.10
N LYS A 39 2.76 8.03 21.83
CA LYS A 39 1.92 7.32 22.81
C LYS A 39 2.02 5.81 22.73
N GLN A 40 2.99 5.28 21.93
CA GLN A 40 3.14 3.84 21.78
C GLN A 40 3.58 3.17 23.10
N ASN A 41 3.00 2.00 23.40
CA ASN A 41 3.37 1.15 24.54
C ASN A 41 4.58 0.26 24.22
N TYR A 42 5.33 0.60 23.18
CA TYR A 42 6.59 -0.04 22.80
C TYR A 42 7.77 0.75 23.43
N PRO A 43 8.86 0.08 23.84
CA PRO A 43 9.99 0.78 24.45
C PRO A 43 10.51 1.92 23.59
N THR A 44 10.71 3.10 24.17
CA THR A 44 11.13 4.30 23.43
C THR A 44 12.50 4.13 22.75
N HIS A 45 13.37 3.30 23.32
CA HIS A 45 14.66 2.93 22.73
C HIS A 45 14.54 1.80 21.68
N GLY A 46 13.37 1.21 21.51
CA GLY A 46 13.08 0.11 20.58
C GLY A 46 12.62 0.56 19.20
N PHE A 47 12.45 1.86 18.94
CA PHE A 47 12.09 2.35 17.63
C PHE A 47 12.64 3.74 17.33
N GLU A 48 12.75 4.05 16.04
CA GLU A 48 13.02 5.39 15.51
C GLU A 48 11.89 5.85 14.58
N ILE A 49 11.75 7.15 14.41
CA ILE A 49 10.82 7.76 13.46
C ILE A 49 11.61 8.48 12.38
N ILE A 50 11.43 8.08 11.14
CA ILE A 50 12.04 8.67 9.95
C ILE A 50 10.92 9.29 9.12
N VAL A 51 10.96 10.59 8.91
CA VAL A 51 10.07 11.27 7.97
C VAL A 51 10.87 11.67 6.74
N VAL A 52 10.50 11.10 5.61
CA VAL A 52 11.04 11.50 4.30
C VAL A 52 10.14 12.59 3.75
N ASP A 53 10.63 13.82 3.79
CA ASP A 53 9.96 14.92 3.12
C ASP A 53 10.23 14.86 1.62
N ASN A 54 9.20 14.67 0.86
CA ASN A 54 9.26 14.39 -0.57
C ASN A 54 9.26 15.66 -1.43
N GLY A 55 9.99 16.68 -0.97
CA GLY A 55 10.11 17.98 -1.65
C GLY A 55 8.87 18.84 -1.45
N SER A 56 8.37 18.94 -0.21
CA SER A 56 7.24 19.80 0.12
C SER A 56 7.57 21.29 -0.13
N SER A 57 6.57 22.03 -0.54
CA SER A 57 6.61 23.48 -0.70
C SER A 57 5.95 24.23 0.47
N ASP A 58 5.32 23.51 1.39
CA ASP A 58 4.81 24.02 2.66
C ASP A 58 5.91 24.04 3.73
N ASP A 59 5.60 24.48 4.94
CA ASP A 59 6.54 24.58 6.06
C ASP A 59 6.81 23.23 6.79
N SER A 60 6.48 22.09 6.18
CA SER A 60 6.60 20.76 6.78
C SER A 60 7.98 20.49 7.37
N VAL A 61 9.05 20.77 6.61
CA VAL A 61 10.44 20.48 7.02
C VAL A 61 10.85 21.33 8.22
N GLU A 62 10.58 22.63 8.15
CA GLU A 62 10.92 23.58 9.22
C GLU A 62 10.14 23.24 10.49
N TYR A 63 8.84 23.01 10.35
CA TYR A 63 7.98 22.60 11.46
C TYR A 63 8.49 21.35 12.18
N MET A 64 8.85 20.30 11.43
CA MET A 64 9.36 19.07 12.03
C MET A 64 10.66 19.29 12.77
N ARG A 65 11.60 20.05 12.20
CA ARG A 65 12.88 20.34 12.84
C ARG A 65 12.74 21.13 14.14
N LEU A 66 11.79 22.07 14.19
CA LEU A 66 11.56 22.90 15.37
C LEU A 66 10.79 22.18 16.47
N ASN A 67 9.74 21.44 16.13
CA ASN A 67 8.78 20.91 17.10
C ASN A 67 8.97 19.41 17.41
N TRP A 68 9.72 18.66 16.57
CA TRP A 68 9.86 17.21 16.66
C TRP A 68 11.33 16.78 16.58
N PRO A 69 12.21 17.20 17.53
CA PRO A 69 13.65 17.01 17.43
C PRO A 69 14.11 15.55 17.45
N PHE A 70 13.26 14.62 17.92
CA PHE A 70 13.50 13.18 17.92
C PHE A 70 13.12 12.51 16.60
N VAL A 71 12.46 13.22 15.69
CA VAL A 71 12.14 12.73 14.34
C VAL A 71 13.32 12.98 13.41
N ARG A 72 13.78 11.94 12.76
CA ARG A 72 14.81 12.06 11.74
C ARG A 72 14.18 12.50 10.43
N VAL A 73 14.38 13.76 10.06
CA VAL A 73 13.87 14.32 8.81
C VAL A 73 14.86 14.13 7.67
N ILE A 74 14.45 13.50 6.60
CA ILE A 74 15.21 13.34 5.35
C ILE A 74 14.51 14.17 4.28
N ASP A 75 15.17 15.21 3.80
CA ASP A 75 14.65 16.13 2.81
C ASP A 75 15.10 15.69 1.40
N ALA A 76 14.18 15.12 0.62
CA ALA A 76 14.45 14.61 -0.72
C ALA A 76 14.58 15.71 -1.79
N LYS A 77 14.26 16.97 -1.47
CA LYS A 77 14.34 18.13 -2.36
C LYS A 77 13.44 18.11 -3.60
N LYS A 78 12.81 17.01 -3.91
CA LYS A 78 11.88 16.84 -5.04
C LYS A 78 10.90 15.71 -4.75
N ASN A 79 9.74 15.74 -5.41
CA ASN A 79 8.76 14.67 -5.28
C ASN A 79 9.23 13.41 -6.04
N LEU A 80 9.65 12.41 -5.29
CA LEU A 80 10.08 11.10 -5.78
C LEU A 80 8.92 10.11 -6.00
N GLY A 81 7.70 10.45 -5.54
CA GLY A 81 6.58 9.54 -5.40
C GLY A 81 6.65 8.71 -4.12
N PHE A 82 5.63 7.91 -3.88
CA PHE A 82 5.52 7.09 -2.66
C PHE A 82 6.56 5.96 -2.62
N ALA A 83 6.74 5.27 -3.75
CA ALA A 83 7.67 4.14 -3.84
C ALA A 83 9.12 4.56 -3.53
N ALA A 84 9.65 5.54 -4.24
CA ALA A 84 11.04 5.98 -4.05
C ALA A 84 11.22 6.76 -2.74
N GLY A 85 10.18 7.46 -2.25
CA GLY A 85 10.20 8.08 -0.92
C GLY A 85 10.41 7.06 0.20
N ASN A 86 9.66 5.95 0.18
CA ASN A 86 9.85 4.85 1.14
C ASN A 86 11.20 4.16 0.98
N ASN A 87 11.66 3.91 -0.24
CA ASN A 87 12.98 3.33 -0.49
C ASN A 87 14.11 4.23 0.07
N LEU A 88 13.95 5.55 -0.02
CA LEU A 88 14.89 6.48 0.61
C LEU A 88 14.84 6.33 2.15
N GLY A 89 13.65 6.15 2.73
CA GLY A 89 13.48 5.82 4.14
C GLY A 89 14.20 4.52 4.52
N PHE A 90 14.04 3.45 3.76
CA PHE A 90 14.71 2.16 3.99
C PHE A 90 16.25 2.28 4.04
N LYS A 91 16.85 3.09 3.16
CA LYS A 91 18.30 3.31 3.12
C LYS A 91 18.82 3.97 4.40
N HIS A 92 17.98 4.67 5.13
CA HIS A 92 18.34 5.36 6.37
C HIS A 92 17.88 4.63 7.63
N ALA A 93 17.07 3.60 7.50
CA ALA A 93 16.48 2.82 8.57
C ALA A 93 17.51 1.86 9.20
N LYS A 94 17.46 1.74 10.54
CA LYS A 94 18.32 0.85 11.32
C LYS A 94 17.59 -0.38 11.84
N GLY A 95 16.25 -0.40 11.72
CA GLY A 95 15.39 -1.44 12.26
C GLY A 95 15.58 -2.81 11.61
N GLU A 96 15.25 -3.84 12.36
CA GLU A 96 15.06 -5.20 11.87
C GLU A 96 13.73 -5.32 11.11
N PHE A 97 12.78 -4.44 11.44
CA PHE A 97 11.49 -4.31 10.79
C PHE A 97 11.24 -2.85 10.43
N TYR A 98 10.59 -2.63 9.31
CA TYR A 98 10.19 -1.32 8.82
C TYR A 98 8.67 -1.17 8.91
N ALA A 99 8.21 -0.23 9.72
CA ALA A 99 6.80 0.10 9.87
C ALA A 99 6.47 1.29 8.98
N LEU A 100 5.81 1.06 7.84
CA LEU A 100 5.32 2.16 7.01
C LEU A 100 4.04 2.71 7.59
N LEU A 101 3.92 4.02 7.60
CA LEU A 101 2.74 4.73 8.06
C LEU A 101 2.54 5.98 7.20
N ASN A 102 1.33 6.20 6.69
CA ASN A 102 1.02 7.44 6.00
C ASN A 102 0.99 8.64 6.96
N ASN A 103 1.38 9.80 6.47
CA ASN A 103 1.41 11.04 7.26
C ASN A 103 0.02 11.54 7.70
N ASP A 104 -1.05 11.11 7.02
CA ASP A 104 -2.46 11.45 7.28
C ASP A 104 -3.20 10.38 8.12
N THR A 105 -2.47 9.76 9.05
CA THR A 105 -2.99 8.70 9.94
C THR A 105 -2.85 9.04 11.41
N GLU A 106 -3.66 8.37 12.23
CA GLU A 106 -3.52 8.32 13.69
C GLU A 106 -3.56 6.86 14.14
N VAL A 107 -2.68 6.47 15.08
CA VAL A 107 -2.56 5.09 15.56
C VAL A 107 -2.83 4.99 17.07
N PRO A 108 -3.43 3.90 17.56
CA PRO A 108 -3.57 3.63 19.00
C PRO A 108 -2.21 3.27 19.62
N SER A 109 -2.15 3.28 20.94
CA SER A 109 -0.90 3.05 21.69
C SER A 109 -0.30 1.66 21.50
N ASN A 110 -1.07 0.67 21.08
CA ASN A 110 -0.62 -0.71 20.88
C ASN A 110 -0.24 -1.02 19.41
N TRP A 111 -0.19 0.00 18.52
CA TRP A 111 0.01 -0.26 17.09
C TRP A 111 1.34 -0.98 16.79
N ILE A 112 2.47 -0.47 17.32
CA ILE A 112 3.78 -1.11 17.10
C ILE A 112 3.80 -2.49 17.76
N SER A 113 3.41 -2.60 19.03
CA SER A 113 3.50 -3.86 19.78
C SER A 113 2.64 -4.97 19.18
N ALA A 114 1.42 -4.67 18.72
CA ALA A 114 0.53 -5.64 18.07
C ALA A 114 1.09 -6.14 16.74
N LEU A 115 1.63 -5.24 15.90
CA LEU A 115 2.25 -5.64 14.64
C LEU A 115 3.51 -6.47 14.86
N VAL A 116 4.35 -6.08 15.83
CA VAL A 116 5.58 -6.82 16.19
C VAL A 116 5.25 -8.20 16.76
N GLN A 117 4.28 -8.30 17.66
CA GLN A 117 3.83 -9.60 18.18
C GLN A 117 3.44 -10.53 17.03
N GLN A 118 2.71 -10.01 16.05
CA GLN A 118 2.25 -10.81 14.92
C GLN A 118 3.38 -11.26 13.99
N ILE A 119 4.36 -10.39 13.67
CA ILE A 119 5.44 -10.74 12.74
C ILE A 119 6.42 -11.75 13.36
N LEU A 120 6.53 -11.76 14.69
CA LEU A 120 7.38 -12.68 15.43
C LEU A 120 6.83 -14.09 15.57
N GLU A 121 5.53 -14.32 15.29
CA GLU A 121 4.94 -15.66 15.35
C GLU A 121 5.60 -16.66 14.39
N SER A 122 6.10 -16.18 13.25
CA SER A 122 6.79 -17.05 12.30
C SER A 122 7.80 -16.28 11.46
N LYS A 123 8.95 -16.88 11.21
CA LYS A 123 9.97 -16.35 10.28
C LYS A 123 9.46 -16.27 8.83
N SER A 124 8.40 -16.99 8.47
CA SER A 124 7.79 -16.93 7.14
C SER A 124 6.89 -15.71 6.94
N ILE A 125 6.55 -14.97 8.01
CA ILE A 125 5.75 -13.75 7.91
C ILE A 125 6.69 -12.61 7.49
N GLY A 126 6.47 -12.09 6.29
CA GLY A 126 7.22 -10.96 5.74
C GLY A 126 6.49 -9.64 5.88
N LEU A 127 5.16 -9.67 5.91
CA LEU A 127 4.28 -8.50 5.99
C LEU A 127 3.21 -8.70 7.06
N VAL A 128 2.97 -7.66 7.86
CA VAL A 128 1.81 -7.61 8.77
C VAL A 128 1.04 -6.32 8.51
N THR A 129 -0.26 -6.41 8.36
CA THR A 129 -1.17 -5.26 8.25
C THR A 129 -2.29 -5.38 9.27
N CYS A 130 -2.97 -4.27 9.55
CA CYS A 130 -4.07 -4.22 10.50
C CYS A 130 -5.32 -3.60 9.86
N LYS A 131 -6.38 -3.47 10.64
CA LYS A 131 -7.60 -2.76 10.22
C LYS A 131 -7.28 -1.28 10.01
N ILE A 132 -7.63 -0.73 8.85
CA ILE A 132 -7.55 0.69 8.56
C ILE A 132 -8.98 1.19 8.41
N LEU A 133 -9.33 2.21 9.18
CA LEU A 133 -10.65 2.83 9.21
C LEU A 133 -10.57 4.25 8.64
N PHE A 134 -11.64 4.75 8.07
CA PHE A 134 -11.71 6.16 7.67
C PHE A 134 -11.73 7.06 8.91
N HIS A 135 -10.87 8.07 8.93
CA HIS A 135 -10.73 8.98 10.09
C HIS A 135 -12.03 9.71 10.42
N GLY A 136 -12.79 10.15 9.42
CA GLY A 136 -14.07 10.84 9.60
C GLY A 136 -15.26 9.91 9.88
N GLU A 137 -15.12 8.62 9.56
CA GLU A 137 -16.16 7.60 9.65
C GLU A 137 -15.58 6.35 10.31
N LYS A 138 -15.32 6.40 11.63
CA LYS A 138 -14.58 5.36 12.37
C LYS A 138 -15.23 3.96 12.36
N GLU A 139 -16.46 3.85 11.88
CA GLU A 139 -17.16 2.59 11.66
C GLU A 139 -17.09 2.12 10.20
N THR A 140 -16.37 2.83 9.33
CA THR A 140 -16.24 2.51 7.91
C THR A 140 -14.82 2.04 7.62
N ILE A 141 -14.71 0.87 6.99
CA ILE A 141 -13.43 0.24 6.68
C ILE A 141 -12.80 0.91 5.46
N ASN A 142 -11.55 1.35 5.59
CA ASN A 142 -10.72 1.77 4.48
C ASN A 142 -9.96 0.56 3.88
N SER A 143 -9.37 -0.29 4.74
CA SER A 143 -8.69 -1.52 4.30
C SER A 143 -8.59 -2.54 5.43
N ALA A 144 -8.84 -3.80 5.13
CA ALA A 144 -8.50 -4.95 5.96
C ALA A 144 -7.46 -5.85 5.23
N GLY A 145 -6.48 -5.22 4.56
CA GLY A 145 -5.51 -5.85 3.69
C GLY A 145 -5.88 -5.80 2.21
N LEU A 146 -4.95 -6.18 1.35
CA LEU A 146 -5.15 -6.18 -0.09
C LEU A 146 -5.68 -7.51 -0.60
N GLN A 147 -6.50 -7.46 -1.64
CA GLN A 147 -6.96 -8.59 -2.42
C GLN A 147 -6.65 -8.40 -3.91
N LEU A 148 -6.47 -9.54 -4.62
CA LEU A 148 -6.20 -9.57 -6.04
C LEU A 148 -7.40 -10.14 -6.78
N LEU A 149 -7.96 -9.39 -7.72
CA LEU A 149 -9.10 -9.82 -8.53
C LEU A 149 -8.64 -10.55 -9.81
N ALA A 150 -9.51 -11.39 -10.37
CA ALA A 150 -9.20 -12.22 -11.54
C ALA A 150 -8.88 -11.44 -12.83
N ASP A 151 -9.16 -10.14 -12.86
CA ASP A 151 -8.83 -9.22 -13.94
C ASP A 151 -7.54 -8.42 -13.71
N GLY A 152 -6.77 -8.77 -12.68
CA GLY A 152 -5.51 -8.11 -12.31
C GLY A 152 -5.64 -6.84 -11.49
N ARG A 153 -6.85 -6.46 -11.08
CA ARG A 153 -7.03 -5.36 -10.14
C ARG A 153 -6.64 -5.76 -8.74
N GLY A 154 -5.86 -4.90 -8.08
CA GLY A 154 -5.80 -4.87 -6.63
C GLY A 154 -6.99 -4.09 -6.06
N SER A 155 -7.45 -4.46 -4.90
CA SER A 155 -8.40 -3.66 -4.13
C SER A 155 -8.21 -3.91 -2.64
N ASP A 156 -8.62 -2.93 -1.84
CA ASP A 156 -8.67 -3.10 -0.39
C ASP A 156 -9.85 -4.00 0.00
N ARG A 157 -9.60 -4.93 0.94
CA ARG A 157 -10.67 -5.75 1.54
C ARG A 157 -11.51 -4.86 2.45
N GLY A 158 -12.82 -4.98 2.31
CA GLY A 158 -13.76 -4.22 3.13
C GLY A 158 -13.88 -2.74 2.78
N PHE A 159 -13.28 -2.27 1.67
CA PHE A 159 -13.31 -0.86 1.31
C PHE A 159 -14.73 -0.28 1.28
N ARG A 160 -14.98 0.74 2.11
CA ARG A 160 -16.28 1.39 2.32
C ARG A 160 -17.38 0.48 2.87
N GLU A 161 -17.04 -0.70 3.39
CA GLU A 161 -17.98 -1.50 4.18
C GLU A 161 -18.09 -0.92 5.60
N LYS A 162 -19.27 -1.06 6.20
CA LYS A 162 -19.42 -0.79 7.63
C LYS A 162 -18.70 -1.88 8.43
N ASP A 163 -17.95 -1.49 9.45
CA ASP A 163 -17.31 -2.44 10.36
C ASP A 163 -18.37 -3.03 11.31
N LEU A 164 -18.69 -4.29 11.08
CA LEU A 164 -19.62 -5.09 11.87
C LEU A 164 -18.93 -6.26 12.56
N GLY A 165 -17.58 -6.22 12.66
CA GLY A 165 -16.77 -7.31 13.19
C GLY A 165 -16.43 -8.41 12.19
N GLN A 166 -16.79 -8.25 10.90
CA GLN A 166 -16.54 -9.25 9.86
C GLN A 166 -15.05 -9.46 9.56
N TYR A 167 -14.18 -8.58 10.05
CA TYR A 167 -12.72 -8.69 9.95
C TYR A 167 -12.04 -8.73 11.33
N ASP A 168 -12.70 -9.24 12.36
CA ASP A 168 -12.14 -9.37 13.70
C ASP A 168 -11.43 -10.73 13.95
N GLN A 169 -11.03 -11.37 12.86
CA GLN A 169 -10.24 -12.61 12.91
C GLN A 169 -8.90 -12.42 12.20
N LYS A 170 -7.85 -12.91 12.83
CA LYS A 170 -6.52 -12.98 12.22
C LYS A 170 -6.53 -13.94 11.04
N GLU A 171 -5.97 -13.53 9.92
CA GLU A 171 -5.90 -14.37 8.73
C GLU A 171 -4.74 -14.01 7.79
N ASP A 172 -4.37 -14.95 6.93
CA ASP A 172 -3.48 -14.69 5.81
C ASP A 172 -4.23 -13.90 4.71
N VAL A 173 -3.66 -12.79 4.29
CA VAL A 173 -4.19 -11.94 3.22
C VAL A 173 -3.26 -11.94 2.01
N PHE A 174 -3.74 -11.50 0.85
CA PHE A 174 -2.91 -11.40 -0.34
C PHE A 174 -1.76 -10.40 -0.15
N GLY A 175 -2.04 -9.26 0.42
CA GLY A 175 -1.07 -8.20 0.61
C GLY A 175 -1.48 -7.19 1.69
N ALA A 176 -0.60 -6.25 1.94
CA ALA A 176 -0.77 -5.18 2.91
C ALA A 176 -0.95 -3.84 2.21
N CYS A 177 -1.88 -3.01 2.68
CA CYS A 177 -2.04 -1.64 2.24
C CYS A 177 -0.86 -0.79 2.72
N GLY A 178 -0.27 0.00 1.81
CA GLY A 178 0.87 0.86 2.10
C GLY A 178 0.64 1.95 3.15
N ALA A 179 -0.63 2.24 3.49
CA ALA A 179 -0.96 3.21 4.53
C ALA A 179 -0.56 2.76 5.93
N SER A 180 -0.50 1.43 6.19
CA SER A 180 0.00 0.86 7.45
C SER A 180 0.45 -0.59 7.23
N VAL A 181 1.76 -0.84 7.29
CA VAL A 181 2.33 -2.18 7.16
C VAL A 181 3.63 -2.29 7.92
N LEU A 182 3.81 -3.41 8.64
CA LEU A 182 5.12 -3.82 9.18
C LEU A 182 5.78 -4.79 8.22
N ILE A 183 7.00 -4.51 7.83
CA ILE A 183 7.77 -5.24 6.82
C ILE A 183 9.02 -5.84 7.47
N ARG A 184 9.28 -7.13 7.25
CA ARG A 184 10.52 -7.77 7.63
C ARG A 184 11.64 -7.36 6.66
N LYS A 185 12.75 -6.83 7.19
CA LYS A 185 13.90 -6.39 6.40
C LYS A 185 14.48 -7.52 5.53
N GLU A 186 14.65 -8.72 6.10
CA GLU A 186 15.12 -9.92 5.38
C GLU A 186 14.27 -10.24 4.14
N MET A 187 12.95 -9.98 4.18
CA MET A 187 12.09 -10.14 3.02
C MET A 187 12.45 -9.14 1.92
N LEU A 188 12.67 -7.86 2.25
CA LEU A 188 13.07 -6.85 1.26
C LEU A 188 14.44 -7.17 0.64
N GLU A 189 15.38 -7.66 1.45
CA GLU A 189 16.70 -8.11 0.96
C GLU A 189 16.58 -9.24 -0.06
N GLU A 190 15.58 -10.12 0.07
CA GLU A 190 15.34 -11.21 -0.87
C GLU A 190 14.57 -10.77 -2.12
N ILE A 191 13.51 -9.95 -1.96
CA ILE A 191 12.59 -9.63 -3.08
C ILE A 191 12.86 -8.27 -3.71
N GLY A 192 13.71 -7.43 -3.11
CA GLY A 192 13.96 -6.04 -3.46
C GLY A 192 12.90 -5.07 -2.92
N ASP A 193 13.27 -3.81 -2.88
CA ASP A 193 12.45 -2.68 -2.40
C ASP A 193 11.24 -2.41 -3.31
N PHE A 194 10.50 -1.32 -3.07
CA PHE A 194 9.46 -0.87 -3.98
C PHE A 194 9.99 -0.57 -5.39
N ASP A 195 9.19 -0.87 -6.40
CA ASP A 195 9.52 -0.52 -7.79
C ASP A 195 9.25 0.97 -8.04
N GLU A 196 10.30 1.78 -8.02
CA GLU A 196 10.23 3.24 -8.13
C GLU A 196 9.57 3.73 -9.43
N ARG A 197 9.57 2.89 -10.50
CA ARG A 197 8.91 3.19 -11.78
C ARG A 197 7.39 3.32 -11.65
N LEU A 198 6.81 2.77 -10.59
CA LEU A 198 5.38 2.89 -10.29
C LEU A 198 5.01 4.28 -9.78
N PHE A 199 5.92 4.98 -9.11
CA PHE A 199 5.75 6.28 -8.50
C PHE A 199 4.77 6.28 -7.32
N MET A 200 3.49 5.99 -7.55
CA MET A 200 2.40 5.92 -6.58
C MET A 200 1.27 5.01 -7.09
N TYR A 201 0.60 4.32 -6.18
CA TYR A 201 -0.44 3.31 -6.41
C TYR A 201 0.06 2.02 -7.07
N TYR A 202 -0.36 0.87 -6.53
CA TYR A 202 0.04 -0.48 -6.91
C TYR A 202 1.47 -0.89 -6.52
N GLU A 203 2.29 -0.04 -5.93
CA GLU A 203 3.61 -0.41 -5.41
C GLU A 203 3.50 -1.38 -4.23
N ASP A 204 2.49 -1.20 -3.38
CA ASP A 204 2.15 -2.09 -2.26
C ASP A 204 1.63 -3.46 -2.74
N LEU A 205 0.79 -3.46 -3.77
CA LEU A 205 0.36 -4.70 -4.43
C LEU A 205 1.54 -5.40 -5.10
N ASP A 206 2.42 -4.68 -5.79
CA ASP A 206 3.62 -5.24 -6.41
C ASP A 206 4.55 -5.90 -5.39
N LEU A 207 4.84 -5.20 -4.29
CA LEU A 207 5.65 -5.73 -3.20
C LEU A 207 5.02 -6.99 -2.60
N SER A 208 3.73 -6.92 -2.28
CA SER A 208 2.97 -8.04 -1.72
C SER A 208 2.94 -9.23 -2.68
N TRP A 209 2.83 -8.99 -3.98
CA TRP A 209 2.83 -10.05 -4.98
C TRP A 209 4.20 -10.72 -5.09
N ARG A 210 5.28 -9.93 -5.13
CA ARG A 210 6.66 -10.47 -5.11
C ARG A 210 6.92 -11.29 -3.85
N ALA A 211 6.46 -10.82 -2.69
CA ALA A 211 6.53 -11.56 -1.44
C ALA A 211 5.82 -12.92 -1.55
N LYS A 212 4.58 -12.95 -2.07
CA LYS A 212 3.83 -14.21 -2.29
C LYS A 212 4.54 -15.15 -3.28
N LEU A 213 5.16 -14.62 -4.34
CA LEU A 213 5.91 -15.42 -5.30
C LEU A 213 7.14 -16.09 -4.67
N MET A 214 7.68 -15.52 -3.59
CA MET A 214 8.80 -16.06 -2.83
C MET A 214 8.38 -16.84 -1.56
N ASN A 215 7.09 -17.17 -1.41
CA ASN A 215 6.49 -17.88 -0.27
C ASN A 215 6.44 -17.08 1.05
N TRP A 216 6.65 -15.78 1.03
CA TRP A 216 6.43 -14.95 2.19
C TRP A 216 4.93 -14.82 2.49
N ARG A 217 4.57 -14.88 3.77
CA ARG A 217 3.19 -14.67 4.22
C ARG A 217 2.96 -13.18 4.47
N CYS A 218 1.75 -12.74 4.17
CA CYS A 218 1.20 -11.48 4.64
C CYS A 218 0.05 -11.80 5.59
N VAL A 219 0.12 -11.32 6.81
CA VAL A 219 -0.87 -11.60 7.86
C VAL A 219 -1.60 -10.31 8.22
N TYR A 220 -2.92 -10.40 8.27
CA TYR A 220 -3.78 -9.36 8.82
C TYR A 220 -4.04 -9.68 10.30
N THR A 221 -3.90 -8.66 11.17
CA THR A 221 -4.25 -8.74 12.59
C THR A 221 -5.35 -7.73 12.94
N PRO A 222 -6.40 -8.15 13.69
CA PRO A 222 -7.43 -7.25 14.20
C PRO A 222 -7.06 -6.60 15.53
N GLU A 223 -5.91 -6.96 16.14
CA GLU A 223 -5.51 -6.53 17.49
C GLU A 223 -5.20 -5.03 17.59
N THR A 224 -5.09 -4.37 16.44
CA THR A 224 -4.89 -2.92 16.35
C THR A 224 -5.52 -2.37 15.09
N PHE A 225 -5.61 -1.04 15.01
CA PHE A 225 -6.18 -0.35 13.86
C PHE A 225 -5.44 0.95 13.55
N VAL A 226 -5.76 1.56 12.42
CA VAL A 226 -5.28 2.88 12.01
C VAL A 226 -6.46 3.72 11.56
N LEU A 227 -6.52 4.98 11.98
CA LEU A 227 -7.44 5.97 11.42
C LEU A 227 -6.72 6.68 10.27
N HIS A 228 -7.30 6.69 9.07
CA HIS A 228 -6.68 7.22 7.85
C HIS A 228 -7.62 8.20 7.16
N ILE A 229 -7.13 9.38 6.78
CA ILE A 229 -7.92 10.40 6.09
C ILE A 229 -8.22 9.98 4.65
N HIS A 230 -7.35 9.19 4.06
CA HIS A 230 -7.44 8.64 2.71
C HIS A 230 -7.42 9.69 1.59
N CYS A 231 -6.48 9.56 0.67
CA CYS A 231 -6.30 10.48 -0.46
C CYS A 231 -6.14 11.97 -0.08
N GLY A 232 -5.67 12.26 1.13
CA GLY A 232 -5.51 13.62 1.65
C GLY A 232 -4.60 14.51 0.78
N SER A 233 -3.66 13.93 0.04
CA SER A 233 -2.69 14.66 -0.80
C SER A 233 -2.99 14.59 -2.30
N SER A 234 -3.63 13.54 -2.81
CA SER A 234 -3.76 13.28 -4.27
C SER A 234 -5.17 13.51 -4.83
N GLY A 235 -6.18 13.54 -3.99
CA GLY A 235 -7.59 13.60 -4.38
C GLY A 235 -8.08 12.29 -5.00
N GLU A 236 -9.14 11.73 -4.44
CA GLU A 236 -9.77 10.50 -4.96
C GLU A 236 -10.35 10.78 -6.36
N TRP A 237 -10.11 9.85 -7.30
CA TRP A 237 -10.60 9.93 -8.69
C TRP A 237 -10.04 11.09 -9.55
N SER A 238 -8.96 11.76 -9.12
CA SER A 238 -8.26 12.74 -9.94
C SER A 238 -7.69 12.10 -11.23
N GLU A 239 -7.33 12.93 -12.23
CA GLU A 239 -6.65 12.44 -13.44
C GLU A 239 -5.30 11.79 -13.13
N PHE A 240 -4.60 12.33 -12.13
CA PHE A 240 -3.36 11.76 -11.61
C PHE A 240 -3.60 10.34 -11.06
N PHE A 241 -4.63 10.15 -10.21
CA PHE A 241 -5.03 8.85 -9.69
C PHE A 241 -5.34 7.88 -10.84
N ARG A 242 -6.19 8.26 -11.78
CA ARG A 242 -6.60 7.41 -12.91
C ARG A 242 -5.41 6.98 -13.76
N PHE A 243 -4.54 7.92 -14.10
CA PHE A 243 -3.33 7.63 -14.89
C PHE A 243 -2.47 6.54 -14.21
N HIS A 244 -2.12 6.75 -12.95
CA HIS A 244 -1.25 5.82 -12.23
C HIS A 244 -1.91 4.45 -12.00
N VAL A 245 -3.17 4.42 -11.59
CA VAL A 245 -3.89 3.17 -11.33
C VAL A 245 -4.02 2.32 -12.59
N GLU A 246 -4.46 2.89 -13.73
CA GLU A 246 -4.64 2.11 -14.96
C GLU A 246 -3.29 1.66 -15.54
N ARG A 247 -2.28 2.52 -15.56
CA ARG A 247 -0.93 2.19 -16.00
C ARG A 247 -0.32 1.09 -15.13
N ASN A 248 -0.30 1.32 -13.82
CA ASN A 248 0.40 0.45 -12.88
C ASN A 248 -0.27 -0.92 -12.77
N ARG A 249 -1.60 -0.98 -12.83
CA ARG A 249 -2.35 -2.23 -12.92
C ARG A 249 -1.83 -3.14 -14.02
N ALA A 250 -1.65 -2.62 -15.23
CA ALA A 250 -1.13 -3.39 -16.36
C ALA A 250 0.33 -3.79 -16.13
N LEU A 251 1.19 -2.84 -15.73
CA LEU A 251 2.62 -3.06 -15.53
C LEU A 251 2.90 -4.08 -14.41
N VAL A 252 2.22 -3.97 -13.27
CA VAL A 252 2.36 -4.92 -12.15
C VAL A 252 1.85 -6.32 -12.54
N SER A 253 0.74 -6.40 -13.29
CA SER A 253 0.25 -7.67 -13.81
C SER A 253 1.23 -8.30 -14.81
N ILE A 254 1.80 -7.52 -15.73
CA ILE A 254 2.83 -7.99 -16.66
C ILE A 254 4.02 -8.55 -15.89
N LYS A 255 4.48 -7.86 -14.86
CA LYS A 255 5.63 -8.23 -14.05
C LYS A 255 5.40 -9.53 -13.26
N ASN A 256 4.28 -9.67 -12.57
CA ASN A 256 4.08 -10.68 -11.54
C ASN A 256 3.09 -11.79 -11.89
N ALA A 257 2.07 -11.51 -12.72
CA ALA A 257 0.95 -12.42 -12.93
C ALA A 257 1.30 -13.65 -13.78
N PRO A 258 0.53 -14.75 -13.67
CA PRO A 258 0.55 -15.82 -14.67
C PRO A 258 0.32 -15.26 -16.08
N PRO A 259 0.92 -15.83 -17.16
CA PRO A 259 0.87 -15.26 -18.50
C PRO A 259 -0.52 -14.92 -19.01
N SER A 260 -1.47 -15.84 -18.84
CA SER A 260 -2.87 -15.63 -19.28
C SER A 260 -3.54 -14.45 -18.57
N MET A 261 -3.26 -14.25 -17.27
CA MET A 261 -3.79 -13.14 -16.50
C MET A 261 -3.12 -11.81 -16.89
N ALA A 262 -1.80 -11.81 -17.10
CA ALA A 262 -1.07 -10.64 -17.55
C ALA A 262 -1.59 -10.13 -18.90
N LEU A 263 -1.74 -11.03 -19.89
CA LEU A 263 -2.30 -10.70 -21.20
C LEU A 263 -3.75 -10.19 -21.11
N LYS A 264 -4.59 -10.84 -20.31
CA LYS A 264 -5.98 -10.40 -20.09
C LYS A 264 -6.03 -9.00 -19.47
N CYS A 265 -5.21 -8.74 -18.45
CA CYS A 265 -5.15 -7.44 -17.79
C CYS A 265 -4.69 -6.35 -18.77
N LEU A 266 -3.62 -6.60 -19.51
CA LEU A 266 -3.12 -5.68 -20.53
C LEU A 266 -4.19 -5.37 -21.59
N ALA A 267 -4.84 -6.41 -22.12
CA ALA A 267 -5.92 -6.24 -23.12
C ALA A 267 -7.08 -5.40 -22.57
N ILE A 268 -7.51 -5.63 -21.31
CA ILE A 268 -8.56 -4.83 -20.66
C ILE A 268 -8.14 -3.36 -20.56
N VAL A 269 -6.91 -3.06 -20.12
CA VAL A 269 -6.44 -1.68 -19.95
C VAL A 269 -6.31 -0.99 -21.31
N VAL A 270 -5.74 -1.66 -22.31
CA VAL A 270 -5.62 -1.10 -23.66
C VAL A 270 -7.00 -0.83 -24.28
N LEU A 271 -7.90 -1.81 -24.23
CA LEU A 271 -9.25 -1.66 -24.78
C LEU A 271 -10.01 -0.51 -24.07
N LYS A 272 -9.98 -0.47 -22.74
CA LYS A 272 -10.57 0.62 -21.97
C LYS A 272 -10.00 1.98 -22.37
N SER A 273 -8.69 2.07 -22.54
CA SER A 273 -8.02 3.32 -22.93
C SER A 273 -8.45 3.75 -24.34
N CYS A 274 -8.45 2.85 -25.32
CA CYS A 274 -8.90 3.14 -26.67
C CYS A 274 -10.37 3.59 -26.72
N LEU A 275 -11.26 2.88 -26.03
CA LEU A 275 -12.69 3.25 -25.95
C LEU A 275 -12.87 4.62 -25.27
N SER A 276 -12.11 4.92 -24.21
CA SER A 276 -12.17 6.21 -23.51
C SER A 276 -11.69 7.36 -24.39
N ILE A 277 -10.65 7.13 -25.21
CA ILE A 277 -10.17 8.12 -26.18
C ILE A 277 -11.25 8.37 -27.26
N ILE A 278 -11.80 7.32 -27.85
CA ILE A 278 -12.86 7.43 -28.89
C ILE A 278 -14.06 8.18 -28.34
N ASN A 279 -14.61 7.73 -27.19
CA ASN A 279 -15.79 8.35 -26.58
C ASN A 279 -15.54 9.80 -26.18
N GLY A 280 -14.35 10.12 -25.63
CA GLY A 280 -13.97 11.47 -25.26
C GLY A 280 -13.82 12.38 -26.48
N THR A 281 -13.30 11.86 -27.60
CA THR A 281 -13.19 12.58 -28.86
C THR A 281 -14.58 12.88 -29.45
N VAL A 282 -15.46 11.88 -29.50
CA VAL A 282 -16.86 12.05 -29.95
C VAL A 282 -17.61 13.07 -29.09
N ALA A 283 -17.43 13.00 -27.75
CA ALA A 283 -18.05 13.96 -26.83
C ALA A 283 -17.57 15.40 -27.06
N ASN A 284 -16.30 15.60 -27.42
CA ASN A 284 -15.77 16.90 -27.80
C ASN A 284 -16.47 17.48 -29.04
N PHE A 285 -16.66 16.67 -30.09
CA PHE A 285 -17.35 17.10 -31.31
C PHE A 285 -18.85 17.36 -31.09
N THR A 286 -19.50 16.56 -30.22
CA THR A 286 -20.95 16.65 -29.97
C THR A 286 -21.31 17.59 -28.83
N LYS A 287 -20.33 18.30 -28.22
CA LYS A 287 -20.50 19.18 -27.04
C LYS A 287 -21.20 18.50 -25.84
N LYS A 288 -21.18 17.16 -25.78
CA LYS A 288 -21.68 16.40 -24.62
C LYS A 288 -20.71 16.50 -23.44
N LYS A 289 -21.24 16.36 -22.21
CA LYS A 289 -20.41 16.37 -20.99
C LYS A 289 -19.36 15.25 -21.08
N LYS A 290 -18.09 15.61 -20.91
CA LYS A 290 -16.97 14.66 -20.95
C LYS A 290 -17.04 13.76 -19.74
N THR A 291 -17.07 12.46 -19.97
CA THR A 291 -16.99 11.46 -18.91
C THR A 291 -15.53 11.02 -18.67
N TYR A 292 -14.62 11.25 -19.65
CA TYR A 292 -13.24 10.77 -19.62
C TYR A 292 -12.26 11.77 -20.21
N SER A 293 -11.07 11.88 -19.61
CA SER A 293 -9.98 12.66 -20.16
C SER A 293 -9.27 11.88 -21.28
N VAL A 294 -9.38 12.35 -22.51
CA VAL A 294 -8.66 11.76 -23.66
C VAL A 294 -7.15 11.76 -23.42
N ALA A 295 -6.61 12.87 -22.90
CA ALA A 295 -5.17 13.01 -22.63
C ALA A 295 -4.69 11.97 -21.61
N THR A 296 -5.43 11.75 -20.53
CA THR A 296 -5.06 10.77 -19.49
C THR A 296 -4.91 9.38 -20.08
N TYR A 297 -5.89 8.90 -20.86
CA TYR A 297 -5.83 7.55 -21.43
C TYR A 297 -4.83 7.42 -22.58
N PHE A 298 -4.61 8.48 -23.35
CA PHE A 298 -3.51 8.52 -24.33
C PHE A 298 -2.15 8.41 -23.63
N ASN A 299 -1.93 9.16 -22.56
CA ASN A 299 -0.71 9.08 -21.75
C ASN A 299 -0.52 7.69 -21.11
N VAL A 300 -1.60 7.02 -20.70
CA VAL A 300 -1.53 5.61 -20.22
C VAL A 300 -0.95 4.71 -21.32
N LEU A 301 -1.47 4.77 -22.55
CA LEU A 301 -0.97 3.95 -23.67
C LEU A 301 0.51 4.25 -24.00
N CYS A 302 0.87 5.51 -24.12
CA CYS A 302 2.26 5.91 -24.37
C CYS A 302 3.18 5.41 -23.25
N SER A 303 2.79 5.59 -22.00
CA SER A 303 3.59 5.17 -20.85
C SER A 303 3.70 3.63 -20.76
N LEU A 304 2.66 2.88 -21.12
CA LEU A 304 2.75 1.42 -21.22
C LEU A 304 3.76 1.00 -22.27
N LEU A 305 3.72 1.54 -23.48
CA LEU A 305 4.66 1.22 -24.55
C LEU A 305 6.11 1.49 -24.12
N PHE A 306 6.35 2.65 -23.50
CA PHE A 306 7.69 3.03 -23.04
C PHE A 306 8.24 2.12 -21.94
N ASN A 307 7.40 1.75 -20.96
CA ASN A 307 7.83 0.99 -19.78
C ASN A 307 7.80 -0.53 -20.00
N LEU A 308 7.04 -1.03 -20.96
CA LEU A 308 6.82 -2.46 -21.19
C LEU A 308 8.14 -3.27 -21.29
N PRO A 309 9.19 -2.85 -22.05
CA PRO A 309 10.43 -3.62 -22.13
C PRO A 309 11.11 -3.84 -20.78
N SER A 310 11.14 -2.79 -19.95
CA SER A 310 11.76 -2.86 -18.61
C SER A 310 10.99 -3.74 -17.65
N PHE A 311 9.65 -3.76 -17.73
CA PHE A 311 8.80 -4.63 -16.91
C PHE A 311 8.84 -6.10 -17.38
N ILE A 312 8.97 -6.34 -18.68
CA ILE A 312 9.22 -7.69 -19.22
C ILE A 312 10.58 -8.22 -18.72
N LYS A 313 11.64 -7.40 -18.73
CA LYS A 313 12.92 -7.78 -18.14
C LYS A 313 12.79 -8.16 -16.66
N SER A 314 12.08 -7.36 -15.88
CA SER A 314 11.81 -7.67 -14.48
C SER A 314 11.00 -8.96 -14.31
N ARG A 315 10.00 -9.19 -15.19
CA ARG A 315 9.24 -10.44 -15.24
C ARG A 315 10.12 -11.67 -15.40
N LEU A 316 11.06 -11.63 -16.36
CA LEU A 316 11.94 -12.78 -16.63
C LEU A 316 12.73 -13.16 -15.37
N ILE A 317 13.24 -12.17 -14.63
CA ILE A 317 13.97 -12.39 -13.38
C ILE A 317 13.05 -12.98 -12.31
N ILE A 318 11.89 -12.36 -12.07
CA ILE A 318 10.95 -12.78 -11.02
C ILE A 318 10.39 -14.18 -11.31
N GLN A 319 9.97 -14.46 -12.54
CA GLN A 319 9.38 -15.76 -12.89
C GLN A 319 10.41 -16.91 -12.89
N LYS A 320 11.69 -16.60 -13.12
CA LYS A 320 12.79 -17.57 -12.99
C LYS A 320 13.05 -17.95 -11.52
N ASN A 321 12.98 -16.96 -10.62
CA ASN A 321 13.37 -17.12 -9.22
C ASN A 321 12.22 -17.47 -8.27
N LYS A 322 10.97 -17.39 -8.74
CA LYS A 322 9.79 -17.64 -7.89
C LYS A 322 9.80 -19.04 -7.27
N LYS A 323 9.39 -19.11 -6.01
CA LYS A 323 9.26 -20.36 -5.23
C LYS A 323 7.83 -20.94 -5.25
N THR A 324 6.83 -20.13 -5.69
CA THR A 324 5.43 -20.55 -5.78
C THR A 324 5.01 -20.97 -7.18
N THR A 325 3.96 -21.79 -7.28
CA THR A 325 3.35 -22.18 -8.54
C THR A 325 2.27 -21.16 -8.97
N ASN A 326 1.99 -21.12 -10.28
CA ASN A 326 0.86 -20.34 -10.80
C ASN A 326 -0.50 -20.81 -10.23
N SER A 327 -0.63 -22.07 -9.85
CA SER A 327 -1.81 -22.62 -9.19
C SER A 327 -2.03 -22.03 -7.81
N SER A 328 -0.94 -21.83 -7.04
CA SER A 328 -1.01 -21.19 -5.72
C SER A 328 -1.51 -19.75 -5.80
N ILE A 329 -1.07 -19.00 -6.82
CA ILE A 329 -1.58 -17.63 -7.07
C ILE A 329 -3.07 -17.67 -7.45
N LYS A 330 -3.49 -18.61 -8.29
CA LYS A 330 -4.90 -18.76 -8.67
C LYS A 330 -5.82 -19.05 -7.49
N LYS A 331 -5.34 -19.75 -6.46
CA LYS A 331 -6.12 -20.00 -5.22
C LYS A 331 -6.45 -18.68 -4.49
N TRP A 332 -5.55 -17.71 -4.49
CA TRP A 332 -5.81 -16.38 -3.94
C TRP A 332 -6.90 -15.65 -4.72
N LEU A 333 -6.90 -15.75 -6.06
CA LEU A 333 -7.92 -15.16 -6.92
C LEU A 333 -9.32 -15.75 -6.66
N GLN A 334 -9.43 -17.05 -6.47
CA GLN A 334 -10.71 -17.74 -6.28
C GLN A 334 -11.34 -17.42 -4.91
N LYS A 335 -10.55 -17.29 -3.85
CA LYS A 335 -11.05 -16.89 -2.52
C LYS A 335 -11.72 -15.52 -2.54
N ASN A 336 -11.29 -14.62 -3.43
CA ASN A 336 -11.74 -13.24 -3.47
C ASN A 336 -12.87 -12.95 -4.48
N THR A 337 -13.26 -13.91 -5.33
CA THR A 337 -14.37 -13.73 -6.29
C THR A 337 -15.74 -13.64 -5.62
N ASN A 338 -15.90 -14.15 -4.41
CA ASN A 338 -17.16 -14.09 -3.67
C ASN A 338 -17.50 -12.69 -3.09
N SER A 339 -16.53 -11.76 -3.01
CA SER A 339 -16.76 -10.38 -2.56
C SER A 339 -17.41 -9.48 -3.63
N ARG A 340 -17.65 -9.97 -4.85
CA ARG A 340 -18.26 -9.20 -5.95
C ARG A 340 -19.68 -8.73 -5.72
N LYS A 341 -20.40 -9.28 -4.73
CA LYS A 341 -21.81 -8.90 -4.52
C LYS A 341 -22.00 -7.55 -3.83
N THR A 342 -20.99 -7.02 -3.15
CA THR A 342 -21.11 -5.80 -2.34
C THR A 342 -20.54 -4.52 -3.00
N GLN A 343 -19.72 -4.61 -4.04
CA GLN A 343 -19.04 -3.44 -4.63
C GLN A 343 -19.66 -2.87 -5.92
N LEU A 344 -20.81 -3.39 -6.38
CA LEU A 344 -21.38 -3.02 -7.68
C LEU A 344 -22.46 -1.92 -7.72
N PRO A 345 -23.01 -1.36 -6.64
CA PRO A 345 -24.06 -0.33 -6.79
C PRO A 345 -23.55 1.04 -7.26
N GLU A 346 -22.29 1.42 -6.99
CA GLU A 346 -21.86 2.80 -7.23
C GLU A 346 -21.13 3.05 -8.54
N LEU A 347 -20.56 2.03 -9.18
CA LEU A 347 -19.94 2.19 -10.51
C LEU A 347 -20.95 2.49 -11.64
N ARG A 348 -22.25 2.32 -11.39
CA ARG A 348 -23.34 2.63 -12.35
C ARG A 348 -23.87 4.06 -12.23
N ARG A 349 -23.53 4.83 -11.19
CA ARG A 349 -24.00 6.22 -11.01
C ARG A 349 -23.04 7.27 -11.58
N CYS A 350 -21.86 6.87 -12.03
CA CYS A 350 -20.88 7.75 -12.68
C CYS A 350 -20.60 7.37 -14.15
N ALA A 351 -21.50 6.60 -14.79
CA ALA A 351 -21.49 6.34 -16.24
C ALA A 351 -22.37 7.32 -16.98
#